data_9789478d12b0a319980b3aad1ab5987d
#
_entry.id   9789478d12b0a319980b3aad1ab5987d
#
_cell.length_a   1.000
_cell.length_b   1.000
_cell.length_c   1.000
_cell.angle_alpha   90.00
_cell.angle_beta   90.00
_cell.angle_gamma   90.00
#
_symmetry.space_group_name_H-M   'P 1'
#
loop_
_entity.id
_entity.type
_entity.pdbx_description
1 polymer ?
#
loop_
_entity_poly.entity_id
_entity_poly.type
_entity_poly.pdbx_seq_one_letter_code
_entity_poly.pdbx_strand_id
1 'polypeptide(L)'
;MGTRRSLAAAALAGLCLTAACSSSAAAPAPSPARSRPVATIVPASRAAASPTRAAPPAPVPRVSVSRVRTADGAVVTVATFSGPVQYVLHNGSGDPGPAAAGLVRAGPAVGGAERRRLLAAFNGGFKLSAGAGGYEQEGHVISPLRAGLISLVIDRSGRARIGVWGHGLPAPGEAVYSVRQNLQPLVKHGRPTPAAADWGLWGATLGGGEYVARSALGQNASGELIYAASISASPYDLASALVRRGARIAMELDINPEWVQLDIARVPGGRLTAAVPGQDRPADQYLVGWTRDYITVLASAG
;
A
#
# COMPACT_ATOMS: atom_id res chain seq x y z
N MET A 1 6.31 32.78 50.26
CA MET A 1 6.10 31.70 51.26
C MET A 1 5.82 30.45 50.44
N GLY A 2 6.80 29.65 50.22
CA GLY A 2 7.44 28.61 51.02
C GLY A 2 6.71 27.32 50.71
N THR A 3 7.27 26.24 50.31
CA THR A 3 8.51 25.54 50.61
C THR A 3 8.85 24.47 49.55
N ARG A 4 10.13 24.32 49.27
CA ARG A 4 10.76 23.20 48.60
C ARG A 4 10.70 21.94 49.47
N ARG A 5 10.62 20.74 48.88
CA ARG A 5 11.32 19.52 49.38
C ARG A 5 11.77 18.63 48.27
N SER A 6 13.10 18.52 48.18
CA SER A 6 13.87 17.45 47.49
C SER A 6 14.05 16.28 48.45
N LEU A 7 14.20 15.04 47.90
CA LEU A 7 14.92 13.88 48.48
C LEU A 7 15.02 12.86 47.34
N ALA A 8 16.15 12.60 46.75
CA ALA A 8 17.36 11.88 47.15
C ALA A 8 17.26 10.36 46.92
N ALA A 9 18.07 9.92 46.04
CA ALA A 9 18.71 8.71 45.60
C ALA A 9 18.73 7.50 46.59
N ALA A 10 18.71 6.29 45.99
CA ALA A 10 19.50 5.14 46.46
C ALA A 10 19.81 4.20 45.29
N ALA A 11 21.10 4.04 45.05
CA ALA A 11 21.71 3.00 44.22
C ALA A 11 21.88 1.73 45.04
N LEU A 12 21.66 0.57 44.42
CA LEU A 12 22.19 -0.71 44.96
C LEU A 12 22.84 -1.49 43.81
N ALA A 13 24.14 -1.65 43.94
CA ALA A 13 24.97 -2.53 43.17
C ALA A 13 24.86 -3.96 43.73
N GLY A 14 24.69 -4.94 42.88
CA GLY A 14 24.75 -6.36 43.19
C GLY A 14 25.72 -7.08 42.28
N LEU A 15 26.87 -7.42 42.84
CA LEU A 15 27.95 -8.21 42.26
C LEU A 15 27.59 -9.67 42.42
N CYS A 16 27.67 -10.52 41.39
CA CYS A 16 27.75 -11.98 41.56
C CYS A 16 28.74 -12.59 40.59
N LEU A 17 29.56 -13.43 41.21
CA LEU A 17 30.77 -14.09 40.78
C LEU A 17 30.58 -15.11 39.66
N THR A 18 31.61 -15.25 38.88
CA THR A 18 31.95 -16.30 37.92
C THR A 18 32.25 -17.65 38.59
N ALA A 19 31.77 -18.74 37.99
CA ALA A 19 32.34 -20.06 38.20
C ALA A 19 32.57 -20.72 36.81
N ALA A 20 33.84 -20.90 36.47
CA ALA A 20 34.29 -21.67 35.33
C ALA A 20 34.40 -23.15 35.74
N CYS A 21 33.77 -24.05 34.98
CA CYS A 21 34.05 -25.48 35.04
C CYS A 21 34.70 -25.93 33.74
N SER A 22 35.97 -26.29 33.81
CA SER A 22 36.70 -26.93 32.74
C SER A 22 36.40 -28.42 32.74
N SER A 23 35.96 -28.99 31.65
CA SER A 23 35.86 -30.42 31.43
C SER A 23 36.84 -30.84 30.33
N SER A 24 37.83 -31.62 30.73
CA SER A 24 38.82 -32.27 29.88
C SER A 24 38.18 -33.48 29.18
N ALA A 25 38.21 -33.52 27.85
CA ALA A 25 37.80 -34.68 27.08
C ALA A 25 39.02 -35.48 26.60
N ALA A 26 39.07 -36.78 26.95
CA ALA A 26 40.09 -37.73 26.55
C ALA A 26 39.91 -38.16 25.08
N ALA A 27 41.04 -38.39 24.40
CA ALA A 27 41.09 -38.88 23.01
C ALA A 27 40.78 -40.40 22.94
N PRO A 28 40.09 -40.89 21.91
CA PRO A 28 39.87 -42.30 21.68
C PRO A 28 41.02 -42.97 20.94
N ALA A 29 41.27 -44.25 21.28
CA ALA A 29 42.29 -45.14 20.74
C ALA A 29 41.95 -45.61 19.29
N PRO A 30 42.95 -46.09 18.50
CA PRO A 30 42.73 -46.47 17.10
C PRO A 30 42.13 -47.89 16.99
N SER A 31 41.14 -48.02 16.13
CA SER A 31 40.52 -49.30 15.73
C SER A 31 41.27 -50.03 14.60
N PRO A 32 41.21 -51.36 14.55
CA PRO A 32 41.99 -52.15 13.60
C PRO A 32 41.42 -52.11 12.17
N ALA A 33 42.34 -52.21 11.18
CA ALA A 33 42.07 -52.20 9.76
C ALA A 33 41.19 -53.40 9.33
N ARG A 34 40.09 -53.12 8.63
CA ARG A 34 39.29 -54.14 7.93
C ARG A 34 39.63 -54.19 6.45
N SER A 35 39.81 -55.40 5.96
CA SER A 35 40.11 -55.76 4.59
C SER A 35 39.04 -55.27 3.60
N ARG A 36 39.46 -54.72 2.49
CA ARG A 36 38.60 -54.25 1.40
C ARG A 36 38.00 -55.44 0.64
N PRO A 37 36.68 -55.48 0.36
CA PRO A 37 36.12 -56.36 -0.65
C PRO A 37 36.34 -55.77 -2.06
N VAL A 38 36.66 -56.64 -2.99
CA VAL A 38 36.81 -56.37 -4.42
C VAL A 38 35.41 -55.95 -4.97
N ALA A 39 35.30 -54.76 -5.52
CA ALA A 39 34.07 -54.29 -6.13
C ALA A 39 33.87 -54.87 -7.53
N THR A 40 32.85 -55.68 -7.69
CA THR A 40 32.32 -56.09 -9.00
C THR A 40 31.72 -54.89 -9.70
N ILE A 41 32.23 -54.51 -10.87
CA ILE A 41 31.71 -53.42 -11.70
C ILE A 41 30.40 -53.89 -12.35
N VAL A 42 29.27 -53.40 -11.83
CA VAL A 42 27.99 -53.51 -12.50
C VAL A 42 27.87 -52.29 -13.46
N PRO A 43 27.55 -52.44 -14.74
CA PRO A 43 27.40 -51.30 -15.62
C PRO A 43 26.23 -50.41 -15.18
N ALA A 44 26.52 -49.14 -14.95
CA ALA A 44 25.52 -48.16 -14.58
C ALA A 44 24.44 -48.05 -15.64
N SER A 45 23.23 -48.46 -15.28
CA SER A 45 22.05 -48.19 -16.09
C SER A 45 21.91 -46.68 -16.24
N ARG A 46 21.87 -46.19 -17.49
CA ARG A 46 21.71 -44.79 -17.82
C ARG A 46 20.33 -44.34 -17.31
N ALA A 47 20.28 -43.69 -16.14
CA ALA A 47 19.07 -43.11 -15.63
C ALA A 47 18.54 -42.10 -16.65
N ALA A 48 17.33 -42.35 -17.15
CA ALA A 48 16.63 -41.41 -18.01
C ALA A 48 16.45 -40.11 -17.24
N ALA A 49 16.98 -39.02 -17.80
CA ALA A 49 16.79 -37.69 -17.21
C ALA A 49 15.30 -37.40 -17.15
N SER A 50 14.77 -37.21 -15.93
CA SER A 50 13.40 -36.74 -15.73
C SER A 50 13.24 -35.41 -16.44
N PRO A 51 12.13 -35.18 -17.15
CA PRO A 51 11.91 -33.92 -17.84
C PRO A 51 11.91 -32.80 -16.82
N THR A 52 12.84 -31.87 -16.94
CA THR A 52 12.90 -30.67 -16.12
C THR A 52 11.58 -29.92 -16.32
N ARG A 53 10.73 -29.90 -15.30
CA ARG A 53 9.48 -29.13 -15.32
C ARG A 53 9.85 -27.65 -15.56
N ALA A 54 9.38 -27.11 -16.69
CA ALA A 54 9.61 -25.70 -17.01
C ALA A 54 9.15 -24.82 -15.85
N ALA A 55 9.98 -23.86 -15.46
CA ALA A 55 9.61 -22.89 -14.43
C ALA A 55 8.32 -22.15 -14.88
N PRO A 56 7.40 -21.85 -13.96
CA PRO A 56 6.22 -21.07 -14.30
C PRO A 56 6.65 -19.72 -14.89
N PRO A 57 5.91 -19.19 -15.88
CA PRO A 57 6.23 -17.89 -16.47
C PRO A 57 6.26 -16.81 -15.38
N ALA A 58 7.17 -15.84 -15.51
CA ALA A 58 7.27 -14.73 -14.57
C ALA A 58 5.92 -13.97 -14.48
N PRO A 59 5.51 -13.55 -13.28
CA PRO A 59 4.27 -12.82 -13.13
C PRO A 59 4.34 -11.52 -13.92
N VAL A 60 3.27 -11.19 -14.64
CA VAL A 60 3.15 -9.93 -15.40
C VAL A 60 2.27 -8.93 -14.64
N PRO A 61 2.59 -7.63 -14.71
CA PRO A 61 1.76 -6.62 -14.08
C PRO A 61 0.39 -6.57 -14.75
N ARG A 62 -0.67 -6.45 -13.97
CA ARG A 62 -2.05 -6.47 -14.45
C ARG A 62 -2.93 -5.48 -13.70
N VAL A 63 -3.81 -4.81 -14.42
CA VAL A 63 -4.97 -4.08 -13.89
C VAL A 63 -6.23 -4.84 -14.28
N SER A 64 -6.95 -5.36 -13.27
CA SER A 64 -8.21 -6.08 -13.48
C SER A 64 -9.37 -5.19 -13.03
N VAL A 65 -10.28 -4.85 -13.93
CA VAL A 65 -11.44 -3.99 -13.63
C VAL A 65 -12.73 -4.80 -13.68
N SER A 66 -13.60 -4.53 -12.73
CA SER A 66 -14.93 -5.13 -12.64
C SER A 66 -15.93 -4.13 -12.06
N ARG A 67 -17.22 -4.41 -12.19
CA ARG A 67 -18.29 -3.65 -11.56
C ARG A 67 -19.00 -4.50 -10.53
N VAL A 68 -19.26 -3.93 -9.37
CA VAL A 68 -20.00 -4.55 -8.27
C VAL A 68 -21.27 -3.75 -8.09
N ARG A 69 -22.43 -4.41 -8.18
CA ARG A 69 -23.69 -3.81 -7.76
C ARG A 69 -23.86 -4.06 -6.26
N THR A 70 -24.11 -3.00 -5.52
CA THR A 70 -24.36 -3.06 -4.07
C THR A 70 -25.82 -3.44 -3.76
N ALA A 71 -26.13 -3.66 -2.49
CA ALA A 71 -27.50 -3.97 -2.07
C ALA A 71 -28.46 -2.82 -2.37
N ASP A 72 -27.98 -1.58 -2.24
CA ASP A 72 -28.75 -0.35 -2.49
C ASP A 72 -28.77 0.05 -3.97
N GLY A 73 -28.24 -0.82 -4.85
CA GLY A 73 -28.28 -0.65 -6.29
C GLY A 73 -27.16 0.20 -6.89
N ALA A 74 -26.28 0.76 -6.08
CA ALA A 74 -25.12 1.51 -6.57
C ALA A 74 -24.19 0.61 -7.41
N VAL A 75 -23.60 1.18 -8.44
CA VAL A 75 -22.61 0.49 -9.28
C VAL A 75 -21.23 1.01 -8.93
N VAL A 76 -20.42 0.17 -8.28
CA VAL A 76 -19.04 0.47 -7.89
C VAL A 76 -18.10 -0.15 -8.90
N THR A 77 -17.26 0.66 -9.52
CA THR A 77 -16.10 0.21 -10.30
C THR A 77 -15.00 -0.21 -9.33
N VAL A 78 -14.48 -1.43 -9.49
CA VAL A 78 -13.38 -1.94 -8.67
C VAL A 78 -12.24 -2.36 -9.58
N ALA A 79 -11.04 -1.86 -9.30
CA ALA A 79 -9.80 -2.21 -9.99
C ALA A 79 -8.81 -2.85 -9.00
N THR A 80 -8.27 -4.02 -9.35
CA THR A 80 -7.19 -4.68 -8.59
C THR A 80 -5.89 -4.57 -9.37
N PHE A 81 -4.83 -4.16 -8.69
CA PHE A 81 -3.48 -4.02 -9.23
C PHE A 81 -2.63 -5.19 -8.75
N SER A 82 -2.24 -6.09 -9.66
CA SER A 82 -1.57 -7.36 -9.33
C SER A 82 -0.28 -7.57 -10.13
N GLY A 83 0.57 -8.48 -9.62
CA GLY A 83 1.87 -8.76 -10.21
C GLY A 83 2.93 -7.70 -9.85
N PRO A 84 4.04 -7.60 -10.61
CA PRO A 84 5.13 -6.68 -10.32
C PRO A 84 4.75 -5.23 -10.69
N VAL A 85 4.08 -4.55 -9.77
CA VAL A 85 3.70 -3.14 -9.89
C VAL A 85 4.39 -2.29 -8.83
N GLN A 86 4.57 -1.00 -9.15
CA GLN A 86 5.08 0.05 -8.27
C GLN A 86 4.08 1.19 -8.20
N TYR A 87 4.05 1.87 -7.06
CA TYR A 87 3.18 3.02 -6.83
C TYR A 87 4.01 4.27 -6.61
N VAL A 88 3.52 5.41 -7.12
CA VAL A 88 4.11 6.73 -6.86
C VAL A 88 3.00 7.68 -6.45
N LEU A 89 3.21 8.38 -5.33
CA LEU A 89 2.35 9.48 -4.91
C LEU A 89 2.83 10.76 -5.61
N HIS A 90 1.91 11.42 -6.29
CA HIS A 90 2.15 12.65 -7.03
C HIS A 90 1.57 13.86 -6.31
N ASN A 91 2.34 14.94 -6.28
CA ASN A 91 1.86 16.27 -5.94
C ASN A 91 0.97 16.79 -7.07
N GLY A 92 -0.25 17.21 -6.74
CA GLY A 92 -1.08 17.95 -7.68
C GLY A 92 -0.69 19.42 -7.79
N SER A 93 -1.06 20.07 -8.88
CA SER A 93 -0.89 21.53 -9.04
C SER A 93 -1.83 22.33 -8.14
N GLY A 94 -3.02 21.77 -7.82
CA GLY A 94 -4.02 22.41 -6.97
C GLY A 94 -3.91 22.04 -5.49
N ASP A 95 -3.50 20.81 -5.16
CA ASP A 95 -3.33 20.32 -3.79
C ASP A 95 -2.42 19.09 -3.76
N PRO A 96 -1.39 19.03 -2.93
CA PRO A 96 -0.86 20.08 -2.06
C PRO A 96 -0.28 21.32 -2.79
N GLY A 97 -0.16 21.28 -4.11
CA GLY A 97 0.17 22.44 -4.93
C GLY A 97 1.48 23.11 -4.54
N PRO A 98 1.47 24.44 -4.35
CA PRO A 98 2.68 25.22 -4.04
C PRO A 98 3.42 24.74 -2.78
N ALA A 99 2.72 24.14 -1.80
CA ALA A 99 3.34 23.65 -0.58
C ALA A 99 4.37 22.52 -0.82
N ALA A 100 4.24 21.77 -1.90
CA ALA A 100 5.18 20.71 -2.27
C ALA A 100 6.04 21.08 -3.49
N ALA A 101 5.71 22.18 -4.20
CA ALA A 101 6.42 22.58 -5.41
C ALA A 101 7.92 22.86 -5.13
N GLY A 102 8.79 22.26 -5.95
CA GLY A 102 10.23 22.36 -5.79
C GLY A 102 10.86 21.46 -4.72
N LEU A 103 10.04 20.85 -3.84
CA LEU A 103 10.52 19.91 -2.82
C LEU A 103 10.52 18.46 -3.32
N VAL A 104 9.58 18.12 -4.21
CA VAL A 104 9.36 16.76 -4.70
C VAL A 104 9.51 16.68 -6.21
N ARG A 105 9.86 15.50 -6.71
CA ARG A 105 10.07 15.23 -8.15
C ARG A 105 8.79 14.75 -8.85
N ALA A 106 8.00 13.91 -8.16
CA ALA A 106 6.73 13.41 -8.68
C ALA A 106 5.67 14.54 -8.61
N GLY A 107 5.70 15.38 -9.63
CA GLY A 107 4.85 16.57 -9.78
C GLY A 107 3.47 16.27 -10.39
N PRO A 108 2.76 17.33 -10.84
CA PRO A 108 1.35 17.23 -11.24
C PRO A 108 1.12 16.48 -12.55
N ALA A 109 2.14 16.26 -13.37
CA ALA A 109 2.03 15.55 -14.66
C ALA A 109 2.93 14.32 -14.70
N VAL A 110 2.38 13.20 -15.15
CA VAL A 110 3.16 11.98 -15.42
C VAL A 110 3.93 12.14 -16.73
N GLY A 111 5.24 12.03 -16.68
CA GLY A 111 6.11 12.18 -17.85
C GLY A 111 7.27 11.21 -17.92
N GLY A 112 8.10 11.34 -18.95
CA GLY A 112 9.39 10.66 -19.08
C GLY A 112 9.33 9.13 -18.96
N ALA A 113 10.21 8.58 -18.11
CA ALA A 113 10.32 7.14 -17.89
C ALA A 113 9.08 6.56 -17.20
N GLU A 114 8.46 7.32 -16.30
CA GLU A 114 7.26 6.91 -15.60
C GLU A 114 6.10 6.69 -16.58
N ARG A 115 5.87 7.64 -17.50
CA ARG A 115 4.82 7.53 -18.53
C ARG A 115 4.92 6.26 -19.35
N ARG A 116 6.13 5.78 -19.66
CA ARG A 116 6.34 4.54 -20.43
C ARG A 116 5.95 3.27 -19.67
N ARG A 117 5.90 3.32 -18.33
CA ARG A 117 5.54 2.19 -17.45
C ARG A 117 4.12 2.31 -16.88
N LEU A 118 3.41 3.41 -17.16
CA LEU A 118 2.12 3.71 -16.58
C LEU A 118 1.06 2.69 -17.00
N LEU A 119 0.42 2.07 -16.00
CA LEU A 119 -0.70 1.13 -16.14
C LEU A 119 -2.01 1.75 -15.71
N ALA A 120 -1.98 2.56 -14.64
CA ALA A 120 -3.15 3.27 -14.15
C ALA A 120 -2.75 4.52 -13.37
N ALA A 121 -3.70 5.45 -13.25
CA ALA A 121 -3.61 6.57 -12.33
C ALA A 121 -4.99 6.80 -11.70
N PHE A 122 -5.03 7.17 -10.41
CA PHE A 122 -6.25 7.42 -9.68
C PHE A 122 -6.06 8.52 -8.64
N ASN A 123 -7.15 9.18 -8.27
CA ASN A 123 -7.14 10.31 -7.35
C ASN A 123 -6.63 9.95 -5.95
N GLY A 124 -6.04 10.93 -5.28
CA GLY A 124 -5.66 10.86 -3.87
C GLY A 124 -6.81 11.18 -2.91
N GLY A 125 -6.47 11.69 -1.73
CA GLY A 125 -7.43 11.96 -0.66
C GLY A 125 -8.06 13.35 -0.72
N PHE A 126 -8.67 13.75 0.39
CA PHE A 126 -9.28 15.08 0.55
C PHE A 126 -8.21 16.18 0.47
N LYS A 127 -8.64 17.40 0.15
CA LYS A 127 -7.76 18.57 0.28
C LYS A 127 -7.09 18.60 1.64
N LEU A 128 -5.81 18.96 1.70
CA LEU A 128 -5.09 19.05 2.97
C LEU A 128 -5.77 20.06 3.92
N SER A 129 -6.36 21.13 3.37
CA SER A 129 -7.14 22.11 4.14
C SER A 129 -8.41 21.56 4.79
N ALA A 130 -8.92 20.40 4.34
CA ALA A 130 -10.04 19.72 5.00
C ALA A 130 -9.64 19.07 6.34
N GLY A 131 -8.35 18.99 6.65
CA GLY A 131 -7.87 18.44 7.91
C GLY A 131 -8.08 16.94 8.08
N ALA A 132 -8.33 16.19 7.00
CA ALA A 132 -8.61 14.75 7.05
C ALA A 132 -7.37 13.88 7.30
N GLY A 133 -6.17 14.41 7.17
CA GLY A 133 -4.91 13.68 7.42
C GLY A 133 -3.69 14.45 6.94
N GLY A 134 -2.51 13.90 7.24
CA GLY A 134 -1.24 14.44 6.83
C GLY A 134 -0.79 13.95 5.44
N TYR A 135 0.33 14.52 5.00
CA TYR A 135 0.92 14.26 3.68
C TYR A 135 2.45 14.33 3.76
N GLU A 136 3.09 13.26 3.37
CA GLU A 136 4.55 13.20 3.16
C GLU A 136 4.82 12.68 1.76
N GLN A 137 5.73 13.30 1.05
CA GLN A 137 6.12 12.87 -0.29
C GLN A 137 7.63 12.96 -0.46
N GLU A 138 8.22 11.86 -0.93
CA GLU A 138 9.66 11.75 -1.18
C GLU A 138 10.53 12.09 0.04
N GLY A 139 10.03 11.80 1.25
CA GLY A 139 10.68 12.11 2.53
C GLY A 139 10.46 13.55 3.02
N HIS A 140 9.65 14.35 2.33
CA HIS A 140 9.28 15.71 2.74
C HIS A 140 7.89 15.72 3.36
N VAL A 141 7.79 16.09 4.63
CA VAL A 141 6.51 16.28 5.33
C VAL A 141 5.93 17.63 4.90
N ILE A 142 4.87 17.57 4.09
CA ILE A 142 4.14 18.76 3.61
C ILE A 142 3.02 19.14 4.57
N SER A 143 2.38 18.13 5.17
CA SER A 143 1.38 18.32 6.23
C SER A 143 1.62 17.28 7.32
N PRO A 144 1.59 17.65 8.61
CA PRO A 144 1.91 16.75 9.72
C PRO A 144 1.12 15.46 9.70
N LEU A 145 1.82 14.33 9.86
CA LEU A 145 1.19 13.01 10.00
C LEU A 145 0.60 12.86 11.40
N ARG A 146 -0.57 12.23 11.51
CA ARG A 146 -1.31 12.05 12.74
C ARG A 146 -1.51 10.57 13.05
N ALA A 147 -1.19 10.18 14.30
CA ALA A 147 -1.46 8.83 14.79
C ALA A 147 -2.97 8.54 14.79
N GLY A 148 -3.33 7.28 14.57
CA GLY A 148 -4.72 6.82 14.54
C GLY A 148 -5.42 6.96 13.18
N LEU A 149 -4.89 7.74 12.25
CA LEU A 149 -5.48 7.87 10.91
C LEU A 149 -5.04 6.74 9.98
N ILE A 150 -5.95 6.35 9.07
CA ILE A 150 -5.62 5.40 8.02
C ILE A 150 -4.66 6.05 7.02
N SER A 151 -3.67 5.30 6.60
CA SER A 151 -2.55 5.80 5.81
C SER A 151 -2.19 4.83 4.70
N LEU A 152 -2.00 5.35 3.50
CA LEU A 152 -1.24 4.72 2.42
C LEU A 152 0.23 5.12 2.62
N VAL A 153 1.10 4.13 2.77
CA VAL A 153 2.57 4.31 2.85
C VAL A 153 3.18 3.69 1.60
N ILE A 154 4.09 4.41 0.97
CA ILE A 154 4.87 3.95 -0.19
C ILE A 154 6.35 4.06 0.17
N ASP A 155 7.10 2.98 -0.01
CA ASP A 155 8.55 2.97 0.18
C ASP A 155 9.31 3.44 -1.08
N ARG A 156 10.64 3.57 -0.97
CA ARG A 156 11.50 3.99 -2.11
C ARG A 156 11.49 3.01 -3.29
N SER A 157 11.11 1.77 -3.07
CA SER A 157 10.97 0.78 -4.15
C SER A 157 9.62 0.85 -4.87
N GLY A 158 8.70 1.70 -4.39
CA GLY A 158 7.34 1.82 -4.91
C GLY A 158 6.38 0.75 -4.36
N ARG A 159 6.75 0.00 -3.32
CA ARG A 159 5.83 -0.92 -2.63
C ARG A 159 4.91 -0.11 -1.74
N ALA A 160 3.63 -0.49 -1.75
CA ALA A 160 2.60 0.22 -1.00
C ALA A 160 1.98 -0.64 0.10
N ARG A 161 1.64 -0.02 1.23
CA ARG A 161 0.91 -0.61 2.35
C ARG A 161 -0.16 0.34 2.87
N ILE A 162 -1.28 -0.24 3.30
CA ILE A 162 -2.34 0.50 3.98
C ILE A 162 -2.40 0.03 5.44
N GLY A 163 -2.47 0.97 6.38
CA GLY A 163 -2.57 0.68 7.79
C GLY A 163 -2.90 1.91 8.62
N VAL A 164 -3.09 1.72 9.91
CA VAL A 164 -3.33 2.83 10.85
C VAL A 164 -1.99 3.37 11.34
N TRP A 165 -1.72 4.64 11.10
CA TRP A 165 -0.47 5.30 11.49
C TRP A 165 -0.26 5.26 13.00
N GLY A 166 0.95 4.88 13.41
CA GLY A 166 1.28 4.70 14.84
C GLY A 166 0.77 3.40 15.46
N HIS A 167 0.05 2.55 14.69
CA HIS A 167 -0.46 1.25 15.13
C HIS A 167 0.01 0.13 14.19
N GLY A 168 1.33 -0.12 14.18
CA GLY A 168 1.96 -1.09 13.30
C GLY A 168 2.22 -0.61 11.87
N LEU A 169 1.97 0.68 11.61
CA LEU A 169 2.38 1.37 10.38
C LEU A 169 3.01 2.73 10.76
N PRO A 170 4.28 3.03 10.38
CA PRO A 170 5.21 2.06 9.80
C PRO A 170 5.55 0.95 10.79
N ALA A 171 5.96 -0.22 10.27
CA ALA A 171 6.53 -1.26 11.11
C ALA A 171 7.93 -0.83 11.62
N PRO A 172 8.42 -1.37 12.75
CA PRO A 172 9.77 -1.08 13.22
C PRO A 172 10.80 -1.31 12.12
N GLY A 173 11.59 -0.28 11.79
CA GLY A 173 12.60 -0.33 10.74
C GLY A 173 12.07 -0.21 9.31
N GLU A 174 10.77 -0.07 9.11
CA GLU A 174 10.18 0.16 7.79
C GLU A 174 10.57 1.55 7.26
N ALA A 175 11.19 1.57 6.07
CA ALA A 175 11.52 2.81 5.39
C ALA A 175 10.28 3.43 4.77
N VAL A 176 9.95 4.63 5.19
CA VAL A 176 8.86 5.43 4.62
C VAL A 176 9.44 6.40 3.60
N TYR A 177 8.76 6.56 2.47
CA TYR A 177 9.14 7.51 1.43
C TYR A 177 8.02 8.47 1.08
N SER A 178 6.78 7.99 1.03
CA SER A 178 5.60 8.84 0.86
C SER A 178 4.45 8.30 1.71
N VAL A 179 3.65 9.20 2.28
CA VAL A 179 2.48 8.87 3.09
C VAL A 179 1.31 9.76 2.70
N ARG A 180 0.16 9.15 2.47
CA ARG A 180 -1.11 9.85 2.32
C ARG A 180 -2.11 9.36 3.34
N GLN A 181 -2.53 10.24 4.25
CA GLN A 181 -3.54 9.95 5.26
C GLN A 181 -4.92 10.46 4.84
N ASN A 182 -5.98 9.76 5.21
CA ASN A 182 -7.35 10.24 5.02
C ASN A 182 -8.32 9.59 5.99
N LEU A 183 -8.80 10.32 7.00
CA LEU A 183 -9.81 9.91 7.98
C LEU A 183 -9.44 8.64 8.80
N GLN A 184 -10.47 7.89 9.22
CA GLN A 184 -10.38 6.58 9.89
C GLN A 184 -10.45 5.42 8.90
N PRO A 185 -10.19 4.16 9.33
CA PRO A 185 -10.37 3.00 8.48
C PRO A 185 -11.82 2.81 8.00
N LEU A 186 -12.01 2.65 6.69
CA LEU A 186 -13.30 2.31 6.07
C LEU A 186 -13.58 0.80 6.20
N VAL A 187 -12.55 -0.01 6.00
CA VAL A 187 -12.57 -1.48 6.20
C VAL A 187 -11.48 -1.84 7.18
N LYS A 188 -11.76 -2.74 8.12
CA LYS A 188 -10.80 -3.30 9.07
C LYS A 188 -11.06 -4.81 9.24
N HIS A 189 -9.99 -5.60 9.26
CA HIS A 189 -10.07 -7.07 9.39
C HIS A 189 -11.00 -7.74 8.36
N GLY A 190 -11.10 -7.20 7.15
CA GLY A 190 -11.94 -7.73 6.08
C GLY A 190 -13.44 -7.50 6.29
N ARG A 191 -13.83 -6.49 7.06
CA ARG A 191 -15.22 -6.09 7.29
C ARG A 191 -15.35 -4.57 7.20
N PRO A 192 -16.47 -4.03 6.69
CA PRO A 192 -16.78 -2.61 6.85
C PRO A 192 -16.73 -2.24 8.33
N THR A 193 -16.18 -1.08 8.65
CA THR A 193 -16.22 -0.58 10.04
C THR A 193 -17.62 -0.10 10.39
N PRO A 194 -18.02 -0.09 11.68
CA PRO A 194 -19.32 0.48 12.08
C PRO A 194 -19.51 1.93 11.59
N ALA A 195 -18.42 2.71 11.57
CA ALA A 195 -18.44 4.09 11.05
C ALA A 195 -18.84 4.18 9.58
N ALA A 196 -18.62 3.13 8.77
CA ALA A 196 -18.99 3.14 7.35
C ALA A 196 -20.50 3.28 7.11
N ALA A 197 -21.32 2.94 8.11
CA ALA A 197 -22.78 3.09 8.05
C ALA A 197 -23.26 4.52 8.38
N ASP A 198 -22.39 5.36 8.95
CA ASP A 198 -22.68 6.77 9.21
C ASP A 198 -21.96 7.63 8.17
N TRP A 199 -22.66 7.97 7.10
CA TRP A 199 -22.07 8.72 6.00
C TRP A 199 -21.58 10.13 6.41
N GLY A 200 -22.14 10.71 7.48
CA GLY A 200 -21.72 12.03 7.99
C GLY A 200 -20.29 12.07 8.53
N LEU A 201 -19.70 10.91 8.85
CA LEU A 201 -18.30 10.79 9.32
C LEU A 201 -17.25 10.79 8.19
N TRP A 202 -17.68 10.85 6.94
CA TRP A 202 -16.83 10.63 5.76
C TRP A 202 -16.72 11.88 4.88
N GLY A 203 -16.65 13.04 5.52
CA GLY A 203 -16.45 14.32 4.88
C GLY A 203 -17.74 15.05 4.48
N ALA A 204 -17.62 16.36 4.28
CA ALA A 204 -18.72 17.18 3.79
C ALA A 204 -18.95 16.95 2.30
N THR A 205 -20.13 16.48 1.94
CA THR A 205 -20.51 16.22 0.56
C THR A 205 -21.11 17.46 -0.10
N LEU A 206 -20.88 17.63 -1.39
CA LEU A 206 -21.57 18.66 -2.17
C LEU A 206 -23.07 18.31 -2.22
N GLY A 207 -23.91 19.23 -1.75
CA GLY A 207 -25.36 19.02 -1.66
C GLY A 207 -25.85 18.23 -0.45
N GLY A 208 -24.97 17.79 0.47
CA GLY A 208 -25.35 17.18 1.75
C GLY A 208 -25.97 15.78 1.64
N GLY A 209 -25.66 15.03 0.58
CA GLY A 209 -26.24 13.70 0.35
C GLY A 209 -25.36 12.55 0.81
N GLU A 210 -25.97 11.41 1.09
CA GLU A 210 -25.31 10.14 1.39
C GLU A 210 -24.69 9.52 0.13
N TYR A 211 -25.47 9.47 -0.95
CA TYR A 211 -25.09 8.85 -2.23
C TYR A 211 -24.48 9.91 -3.15
N VAL A 212 -23.17 10.03 -3.12
CA VAL A 212 -22.38 11.00 -3.91
C VAL A 212 -21.21 10.27 -4.59
N ALA A 213 -20.48 11.01 -5.42
CA ALA A 213 -19.22 10.52 -5.97
C ALA A 213 -18.26 10.22 -4.82
N ARG A 214 -17.70 9.00 -4.80
CA ARG A 214 -16.74 8.55 -3.77
C ARG A 214 -15.71 7.62 -4.37
N SER A 215 -14.53 7.63 -3.79
CA SER A 215 -13.48 6.67 -4.07
C SER A 215 -12.84 6.15 -2.79
N ALA A 216 -12.26 4.97 -2.86
CA ALA A 216 -11.59 4.31 -1.75
C ALA A 216 -10.47 3.40 -2.25
N LEU A 217 -9.50 3.13 -1.38
CA LEU A 217 -8.38 2.26 -1.65
C LEU A 217 -8.28 1.20 -0.55
N GLY A 218 -8.31 -0.07 -0.94
CA GLY A 218 -8.14 -1.20 -0.04
C GLY A 218 -6.86 -1.97 -0.33
N GLN A 219 -6.50 -2.84 0.61
CA GLN A 219 -5.41 -3.80 0.45
C GLN A 219 -5.89 -5.19 0.87
N ASN A 220 -5.61 -6.21 0.03
CA ASN A 220 -5.94 -7.60 0.33
C ASN A 220 -4.83 -8.30 1.14
N ALA A 221 -5.05 -9.58 1.45
CA ALA A 221 -4.08 -10.37 2.22
C ALA A 221 -2.76 -10.63 1.47
N SER A 222 -2.75 -10.56 0.14
CA SER A 222 -1.55 -10.71 -0.69
C SER A 222 -0.76 -9.41 -0.82
N GLY A 223 -1.26 -8.30 -0.25
CA GLY A 223 -0.62 -6.98 -0.35
C GLY A 223 -1.00 -6.19 -1.60
N GLU A 224 -1.87 -6.73 -2.46
CA GLU A 224 -2.33 -6.03 -3.66
C GLU A 224 -3.28 -4.89 -3.28
N LEU A 225 -3.14 -3.74 -3.94
CA LEU A 225 -4.08 -2.63 -3.77
C LEU A 225 -5.32 -2.83 -4.65
N ILE A 226 -6.45 -2.40 -4.11
CA ILE A 226 -7.77 -2.48 -4.73
C ILE A 226 -8.39 -1.09 -4.67
N TYR A 227 -8.56 -0.43 -5.80
CA TYR A 227 -9.28 0.83 -5.90
C TYR A 227 -10.77 0.59 -6.14
N ALA A 228 -11.63 1.35 -5.48
CA ALA A 228 -13.08 1.33 -5.69
C ALA A 228 -13.60 2.76 -5.88
N ALA A 229 -14.52 2.97 -6.83
CA ALA A 229 -15.16 4.25 -7.04
C ALA A 229 -16.54 4.13 -7.67
N SER A 230 -17.38 5.11 -7.35
CA SER A 230 -18.70 5.32 -7.95
C SER A 230 -19.00 6.81 -7.99
N ILE A 231 -19.80 7.25 -8.95
CA ILE A 231 -20.33 8.62 -8.98
C ILE A 231 -21.56 8.80 -8.06
N SER A 232 -22.09 7.69 -7.52
CA SER A 232 -23.21 7.70 -6.58
C SER A 232 -23.13 6.45 -5.70
N ALA A 233 -22.54 6.57 -4.51
CA ALA A 233 -22.42 5.49 -3.53
C ALA A 233 -22.32 6.05 -2.11
N SER A 234 -22.75 5.27 -1.13
CA SER A 234 -22.47 5.51 0.29
C SER A 234 -21.06 5.01 0.64
N PRO A 235 -20.48 5.42 1.79
CA PRO A 235 -19.24 4.85 2.28
C PRO A 235 -19.34 3.34 2.51
N TYR A 236 -20.51 2.86 2.96
CA TYR A 236 -20.77 1.44 3.18
C TYR A 236 -20.76 0.64 1.88
N ASP A 237 -21.29 1.21 0.78
CA ASP A 237 -21.23 0.60 -0.54
C ASP A 237 -19.80 0.35 -1.01
N LEU A 238 -18.93 1.37 -0.88
CA LEU A 238 -17.51 1.22 -1.23
C LEU A 238 -16.82 0.19 -0.35
N ALA A 239 -17.05 0.24 0.97
CA ALA A 239 -16.51 -0.73 1.92
C ALA A 239 -16.91 -2.16 1.56
N SER A 240 -18.22 -2.37 1.28
CA SER A 240 -18.78 -3.66 0.89
C SER A 240 -18.21 -4.18 -0.43
N ALA A 241 -18.06 -3.30 -1.43
CA ALA A 241 -17.47 -3.67 -2.72
C ALA A 241 -16.00 -4.07 -2.58
N LEU A 242 -15.22 -3.34 -1.77
CA LEU A 242 -13.83 -3.67 -1.46
C LEU A 242 -13.68 -5.00 -0.73
N VAL A 243 -14.53 -5.25 0.28
CA VAL A 243 -14.55 -6.53 1.04
C VAL A 243 -14.87 -7.71 0.11
N ARG A 244 -15.84 -7.57 -0.78
CA ARG A 244 -16.17 -8.60 -1.80
C ARG A 244 -14.99 -8.91 -2.72
N ARG A 245 -14.04 -7.99 -2.86
CA ARG A 245 -12.80 -8.17 -3.63
C ARG A 245 -11.59 -8.56 -2.77
N GLY A 246 -11.82 -8.91 -1.50
CA GLY A 246 -10.81 -9.44 -0.59
C GLY A 246 -10.05 -8.39 0.20
N ALA A 247 -10.44 -7.11 0.18
CA ALA A 247 -9.81 -6.09 1.00
C ALA A 247 -9.89 -6.45 2.48
N ARG A 248 -8.75 -6.40 3.17
CA ARG A 248 -8.62 -6.63 4.61
C ARG A 248 -8.63 -5.33 5.40
N ILE A 249 -8.16 -4.27 4.75
CA ILE A 249 -8.12 -2.90 5.27
C ILE A 249 -8.39 -1.96 4.11
N ALA A 250 -9.05 -0.82 4.37
CA ALA A 250 -9.29 0.20 3.35
C ALA A 250 -9.42 1.58 3.96
N MET A 251 -9.10 2.58 3.15
CA MET A 251 -9.29 4.00 3.39
C MET A 251 -10.22 4.62 2.35
N GLU A 252 -10.99 5.63 2.72
CA GLU A 252 -11.66 6.51 1.76
C GLU A 252 -10.61 7.42 1.12
N LEU A 253 -10.83 7.76 -0.15
CA LEU A 253 -10.09 8.78 -0.88
C LEU A 253 -10.98 10.00 -1.10
N ASP A 254 -10.90 10.68 -2.25
CA ASP A 254 -11.72 11.85 -2.49
C ASP A 254 -13.20 11.51 -2.76
N ILE A 255 -14.07 12.45 -2.37
CA ILE A 255 -15.53 12.37 -2.55
C ILE A 255 -16.09 13.52 -3.39
N ASN A 256 -15.24 14.39 -3.89
CA ASN A 256 -15.65 15.45 -4.81
C ASN A 256 -15.81 14.84 -6.21
N PRO A 257 -16.98 14.99 -6.86
CA PRO A 257 -17.27 14.43 -8.18
C PRO A 257 -16.25 14.83 -9.24
N GLU A 258 -15.67 16.04 -9.15
CA GLU A 258 -14.63 16.48 -10.07
C GLU A 258 -13.33 15.64 -10.00
N TRP A 259 -13.09 14.96 -8.88
CA TRP A 259 -11.78 14.33 -8.62
C TRP A 259 -11.85 12.81 -8.49
N VAL A 260 -13.04 12.23 -8.36
CA VAL A 260 -13.20 10.77 -8.35
C VAL A 260 -12.90 10.21 -9.74
N GLN A 261 -11.72 9.61 -9.91
CA GLN A 261 -11.17 9.27 -11.21
C GLN A 261 -10.27 8.05 -11.14
N LEU A 262 -10.40 7.18 -12.14
CA LEU A 262 -9.47 6.09 -12.43
C LEU A 262 -9.26 6.01 -13.94
N ASP A 263 -8.03 6.14 -14.37
CA ASP A 263 -7.62 5.99 -15.76
C ASP A 263 -6.68 4.81 -15.91
N ILE A 264 -6.91 3.97 -16.91
CA ILE A 264 -6.17 2.73 -17.12
C ILE A 264 -5.62 2.60 -18.54
N ALA A 265 -4.44 2.01 -18.65
CA ALA A 265 -3.84 1.60 -19.91
C ALA A 265 -3.90 0.07 -20.05
N ARG A 266 -4.16 -0.43 -21.25
CA ARG A 266 -4.19 -1.88 -21.54
C ARG A 266 -2.80 -2.53 -21.48
N VAL A 267 -1.78 -1.75 -21.78
CA VAL A 267 -0.37 -2.14 -21.72
C VAL A 267 0.42 -1.00 -21.10
N PRO A 268 1.59 -1.27 -20.47
CA PRO A 268 2.43 -0.22 -19.91
C PRO A 268 2.71 0.88 -20.94
N GLY A 269 2.49 2.14 -20.55
CA GLY A 269 2.69 3.31 -21.40
C GLY A 269 1.64 3.52 -22.50
N GLY A 270 0.62 2.65 -22.58
CA GLY A 270 -0.46 2.75 -23.56
C GLY A 270 -1.39 3.96 -23.31
N ARG A 271 -2.33 4.16 -24.23
CA ARG A 271 -3.37 5.19 -24.08
C ARG A 271 -4.21 4.92 -22.82
N LEU A 272 -4.43 5.95 -22.03
CA LEU A 272 -5.33 5.91 -20.88
C LEU A 272 -6.80 5.97 -21.32
N THR A 273 -7.64 5.24 -20.60
CA THR A 273 -9.10 5.24 -20.76
C THR A 273 -9.77 5.37 -19.40
N ALA A 274 -10.82 6.18 -19.32
CA ALA A 274 -11.62 6.34 -18.12
C ALA A 274 -12.28 5.01 -17.72
N ALA A 275 -12.12 4.59 -16.46
CA ALA A 275 -12.64 3.34 -15.96
C ALA A 275 -13.91 3.52 -15.11
N VAL A 276 -14.09 4.67 -14.45
CA VAL A 276 -15.27 4.99 -13.66
C VAL A 276 -16.33 5.61 -14.58
N PRO A 277 -17.48 4.95 -14.80
CA PRO A 277 -18.55 5.53 -15.60
C PRO A 277 -19.03 6.87 -15.01
N GLY A 278 -19.05 7.90 -15.83
CA GLY A 278 -19.50 9.24 -15.42
C GLY A 278 -18.46 10.04 -14.63
N GLN A 279 -17.19 9.61 -14.58
CA GLN A 279 -16.14 10.47 -14.04
C GLN A 279 -16.06 11.78 -14.84
N ASP A 280 -15.84 12.89 -14.15
CA ASP A 280 -15.88 14.23 -14.75
C ASP A 280 -14.65 14.55 -15.60
N ARG A 281 -13.47 14.13 -15.13
CA ARG A 281 -12.20 14.47 -15.78
C ARG A 281 -11.86 13.52 -16.93
N PRO A 282 -11.22 14.05 -18.00
CA PRO A 282 -10.76 13.22 -19.11
C PRO A 282 -9.64 12.29 -18.69
N ALA A 283 -9.51 11.15 -19.38
CA ALA A 283 -8.57 10.09 -19.04
C ALA A 283 -7.08 10.48 -19.15
N ASP A 284 -6.76 11.59 -19.76
CA ASP A 284 -5.39 12.12 -19.88
C ASP A 284 -5.08 13.24 -18.86
N GLN A 285 -6.00 13.52 -17.94
CA GLN A 285 -5.87 14.58 -16.94
C GLN A 285 -4.53 14.54 -16.20
N TYR A 286 -4.09 13.35 -15.78
CA TYR A 286 -2.81 13.16 -15.07
C TYR A 286 -1.58 13.34 -15.97
N LEU A 287 -1.75 13.47 -17.27
CA LEU A 287 -0.67 13.74 -18.22
C LEU A 287 -0.49 15.23 -18.51
N VAL A 288 -1.52 16.05 -18.24
CA VAL A 288 -1.49 17.50 -18.55
C VAL A 288 -1.15 18.36 -17.34
N GLY A 289 -1.23 17.85 -16.10
CA GLY A 289 -0.66 18.48 -14.93
C GLY A 289 -1.56 19.42 -14.14
N TRP A 290 -2.85 19.54 -14.49
CA TRP A 290 -3.80 20.26 -13.67
C TRP A 290 -4.62 19.30 -12.81
N THR A 291 -4.09 18.97 -11.61
CA THR A 291 -4.62 17.91 -10.74
C THR A 291 -4.58 18.31 -9.28
N ARG A 292 -5.25 17.52 -8.44
CA ARG A 292 -4.93 17.33 -7.02
C ARG A 292 -3.97 16.16 -6.88
N ASP A 293 -3.58 15.81 -5.64
CA ASP A 293 -2.73 14.64 -5.41
C ASP A 293 -3.35 13.37 -6.00
N TYR A 294 -2.51 12.51 -6.52
CA TYR A 294 -2.94 11.27 -7.15
C TYR A 294 -1.86 10.19 -7.03
N ILE A 295 -2.24 8.96 -7.33
CA ILE A 295 -1.33 7.83 -7.29
C ILE A 295 -1.23 7.20 -8.68
N THR A 296 -0.01 6.93 -9.15
CA THR A 296 0.24 6.14 -10.34
C THR A 296 0.54 4.70 -10.00
N VAL A 297 0.14 3.79 -10.89
CA VAL A 297 0.47 2.36 -10.88
C VAL A 297 1.33 2.08 -12.10
N LEU A 298 2.53 1.64 -11.86
CA LEU A 298 3.56 1.43 -12.87
C LEU A 298 3.91 -0.05 -12.98
N ALA A 299 4.18 -0.53 -14.18
CA ALA A 299 4.89 -1.81 -14.33
C ALA A 299 6.27 -1.68 -13.67
N SER A 300 6.68 -2.64 -12.84
CA SER A 300 8.03 -2.64 -12.29
C SER A 300 9.08 -2.62 -13.41
N ALA A 301 10.18 -1.90 -13.19
CA ALA A 301 11.34 -2.05 -14.06
C ALA A 301 11.86 -3.48 -13.87
N GLY A 302 11.97 -4.22 -14.97
CA GLY A 302 12.58 -5.53 -14.99
C GLY A 302 14.07 -5.47 -14.64
#